data_17dd726b760d92ca01310e8d5ffa4ee2
#
_entry.id   17dd726b760d92ca01310e8d5ffa4ee2
#
_cell.length_a   1.000
_cell.length_b   1.000
_cell.length_c   1.000
_cell.angle_alpha   90.00
_cell.angle_beta   90.00
_cell.angle_gamma   90.00
#
_symmetry.space_group_name_H-M   'P 1'
#
loop_
_entity.id
_entity.type
_entity.pdbx_description
1 polymer ?
#
loop_
_entity_poly.entity_id
_entity_poly.type
_entity_poly.pdbx_seq_one_letter_code
_entity_poly.pdbx_strand_id
1 'polypeptide(L)'
;MARLTQAFEAADVDAIVALLTEDAWLRMPPVPLEYQGRELATRFFTLAFRNRRRFRLVPTRANGQPAFGFYVYDRHAPVLHANGLIVLTLAGDQISTITRFDASVLPRFGLPRSLPG
;
A
#
# COMPACT_ATOMS: atom_id res chain seq x y z
N MET A 1 -2.49 -1.93 -11.34
CA MET A 1 -3.75 -2.34 -10.69
C MET A 1 -4.63 -1.14 -10.33
N ALA A 2 -5.44 -0.74 -11.27
CA ALA A 2 -6.32 0.42 -11.08
C ALA A 2 -7.31 0.24 -9.91
N ARG A 3 -7.81 -0.99 -9.71
CA ARG A 3 -8.75 -1.27 -8.61
C ARG A 3 -8.13 -1.06 -7.24
N LEU A 4 -6.86 -1.47 -7.05
CA LEU A 4 -6.17 -1.27 -5.79
C LEU A 4 -5.96 0.22 -5.52
N THR A 5 -5.54 0.97 -6.55
CA THR A 5 -5.36 2.41 -6.44
C THR A 5 -6.65 3.10 -6.01
N GLN A 6 -7.76 2.79 -6.66
CA GLN A 6 -9.07 3.36 -6.32
C GLN A 6 -9.47 3.02 -4.88
N ALA A 7 -9.32 1.75 -4.49
CA ALA A 7 -9.70 1.31 -3.15
C ALA A 7 -8.85 1.97 -2.08
N PHE A 8 -7.55 2.08 -2.30
CA PHE A 8 -6.64 2.73 -1.35
C PHE A 8 -6.94 4.21 -1.21
N GLU A 9 -7.13 4.91 -2.33
CA GLU A 9 -7.39 6.34 -2.31
C GLU A 9 -8.76 6.67 -1.73
N ALA A 10 -9.72 5.75 -1.84
CA ALA A 10 -11.03 5.86 -1.21
C ALA A 10 -11.05 5.37 0.24
N ALA A 11 -9.94 4.82 0.73
CA ALA A 11 -9.85 4.16 2.04
C ALA A 11 -10.94 3.08 2.22
N ASP A 12 -11.21 2.35 1.15
CA ASP A 12 -12.25 1.32 1.11
C ASP A 12 -11.63 -0.04 1.46
N VAL A 13 -11.68 -0.40 2.74
CA VAL A 13 -11.07 -1.64 3.24
C VAL A 13 -11.69 -2.87 2.58
N ASP A 14 -13.00 -2.91 2.43
CA ASP A 14 -13.67 -4.06 1.83
C ASP A 14 -13.24 -4.27 0.37
N ALA A 15 -13.09 -3.19 -0.38
CA ALA A 15 -12.62 -3.27 -1.75
C ALA A 15 -11.17 -3.75 -1.84
N ILE A 16 -10.30 -3.33 -0.90
CA ILE A 16 -8.92 -3.81 -0.85
C ILE A 16 -8.90 -5.31 -0.55
N VAL A 17 -9.64 -5.74 0.46
CA VAL A 17 -9.67 -7.15 0.88
C VAL A 17 -10.25 -8.04 -0.20
N ALA A 18 -11.21 -7.55 -0.97
CA ALA A 18 -11.79 -8.30 -2.08
C ALA A 18 -10.77 -8.63 -3.18
N LEU A 19 -9.68 -7.88 -3.28
CA LEU A 19 -8.61 -8.13 -4.25
C LEU A 19 -7.60 -9.18 -3.77
N LEU A 20 -7.65 -9.56 -2.51
CA LEU A 20 -6.69 -10.49 -1.89
C LEU A 20 -7.14 -11.93 -2.04
N THR A 21 -6.17 -12.85 -2.12
CA THR A 21 -6.49 -14.28 -1.94
C THR A 21 -6.90 -14.54 -0.50
N GLU A 22 -7.55 -15.68 -0.24
CA GLU A 22 -8.03 -16.01 1.11
C GLU A 22 -6.88 -16.11 2.13
N ASP A 23 -5.72 -16.56 1.68
CA ASP A 23 -4.54 -16.76 2.50
C ASP A 23 -3.47 -15.69 2.28
N ALA A 24 -3.86 -14.52 1.79
CA ALA A 24 -2.92 -13.45 1.44
C ALA A 24 -2.04 -13.04 2.62
N TRP A 25 -0.80 -12.70 2.31
CA TRP A 25 0.18 -12.24 3.29
C TRP A 25 0.36 -10.73 3.24
N LEU A 26 0.50 -10.13 4.42
CA LEU A 26 0.99 -8.76 4.58
C LEU A 26 2.35 -8.83 5.27
N ARG A 27 3.39 -8.32 4.64
CA ARG A 27 4.77 -8.36 5.16
C ARG A 27 5.35 -6.96 5.22
N MET A 28 6.16 -6.71 6.24
CA MET A 28 6.77 -5.40 6.48
C MET A 28 8.24 -5.54 6.89
N PRO A 29 9.12 -6.04 5.99
CA PRO A 29 10.55 -6.14 6.33
C PRO A 29 11.15 -4.75 6.57
N PRO A 30 12.18 -4.63 7.41
CA PRO A 30 12.84 -5.69 8.17
C PRO A 30 12.12 -6.07 9.46
N VAL A 31 10.99 -5.44 9.77
CA VAL A 31 10.18 -5.79 10.93
C VAL A 31 9.62 -7.20 10.73
N PRO A 32 9.77 -8.11 11.72
CA PRO A 32 9.33 -9.51 11.55
C PRO A 32 7.84 -9.69 11.75
N LEU A 33 7.04 -8.68 11.42
CA LEU A 33 5.59 -8.76 11.49
C LEU A 33 5.03 -9.23 10.16
N GLU A 34 4.26 -10.31 10.21
CA GLU A 34 3.57 -10.85 9.06
C GLU A 34 2.13 -11.17 9.47
N TYR A 35 1.19 -10.80 8.63
CA TYR A 35 -0.23 -11.10 8.84
C TYR A 35 -0.71 -11.96 7.68
N GLN A 36 -1.41 -13.04 7.98
CA GLN A 36 -1.97 -13.92 6.96
C GLN A 36 -3.48 -13.97 7.06
N GLY A 37 -4.12 -13.94 5.88
CA GLY A 37 -5.55 -14.10 5.74
C GLY A 37 -6.32 -12.78 5.70
N ARG A 38 -7.52 -12.86 5.14
CA ARG A 38 -8.38 -11.69 4.93
C ARG A 38 -8.84 -11.05 6.22
N GLU A 39 -9.06 -11.83 7.27
CA GLU A 39 -9.51 -11.28 8.55
C GLU A 39 -8.45 -10.35 9.16
N LEU A 40 -7.19 -10.80 9.21
CA LEU A 40 -6.10 -9.97 9.72
C LEU A 40 -5.82 -8.78 8.80
N ALA A 41 -5.93 -8.97 7.49
CA ALA A 41 -5.79 -7.88 6.53
C ALA A 41 -6.87 -6.82 6.75
N THR A 42 -8.11 -7.22 6.99
CA THR A 42 -9.20 -6.30 7.29
C THR A 42 -8.90 -5.47 8.54
N ARG A 43 -8.44 -6.11 9.61
CA ARG A 43 -8.06 -5.41 10.83
C ARG A 43 -6.92 -4.43 10.60
N PHE A 44 -5.91 -4.87 9.86
CA PHE A 44 -4.75 -4.02 9.56
C PHE A 44 -5.15 -2.76 8.81
N PHE A 45 -5.90 -2.90 7.72
CA PHE A 45 -6.31 -1.74 6.92
C PHE A 45 -7.33 -0.87 7.64
N THR A 46 -8.22 -1.45 8.44
CA THR A 46 -9.15 -0.68 9.26
C THR A 46 -8.39 0.24 10.21
N LEU A 47 -7.35 -0.28 10.87
CA LEU A 47 -6.51 0.54 11.75
C LEU A 47 -5.70 1.58 10.97
N ALA A 48 -5.16 1.21 9.81
CA ALA A 48 -4.36 2.12 9.00
C ALA A 48 -5.17 3.33 8.51
N PHE A 49 -6.46 3.14 8.22
CA PHE A 49 -7.33 4.21 7.73
C PHE A 49 -8.17 4.88 8.82
N ARG A 50 -7.99 4.48 10.08
CA ARG A 50 -8.81 4.92 11.22
C ARG A 50 -8.83 6.43 11.40
N ASN A 51 -7.73 7.13 11.15
CA ASN A 51 -7.60 8.56 11.36
C ASN A 51 -8.04 9.38 10.13
N ARG A 52 -8.81 8.78 9.23
CA ARG A 52 -9.28 9.42 7.99
C ARG A 52 -8.13 9.98 7.16
N ARG A 53 -6.96 9.34 7.20
CA ARG A 53 -5.83 9.74 6.38
C ARG A 53 -6.17 9.52 4.91
N ARG A 54 -5.80 10.49 4.10
CA ARG A 54 -5.93 10.36 2.65
C ARG A 54 -4.61 9.85 2.11
N PHE A 55 -4.70 8.81 1.29
CA PHE A 55 -3.54 8.19 0.66
C PHE A 55 -3.58 8.37 -0.84
N ARG A 56 -2.41 8.40 -1.43
CA ARG A 56 -2.26 8.37 -2.88
C ARG A 56 -1.23 7.31 -3.25
N LEU A 57 -1.53 6.53 -4.27
CA LEU A 57 -0.63 5.52 -4.81
C LEU A 57 -0.05 6.01 -6.13
N VAL A 58 1.28 5.92 -6.26
CA VAL A 58 2.00 6.25 -7.49
C VAL A 58 2.64 4.98 -8.01
N PRO A 59 2.28 4.52 -9.21
CA PRO A 59 2.77 3.24 -9.73
C PRO A 59 4.25 3.29 -10.08
N THR A 60 4.91 2.17 -9.85
CA THR A 60 6.27 1.88 -10.29
C THR A 60 6.39 0.37 -10.48
N ARG A 61 7.61 -0.14 -10.59
CA ARG A 61 7.86 -1.58 -10.66
C ARG A 61 9.06 -1.95 -9.82
N ALA A 62 9.01 -3.14 -9.22
CA ALA A 62 10.10 -3.70 -8.45
C ALA A 62 10.30 -5.16 -8.90
N ASN A 63 11.42 -5.45 -9.56
CA ASN A 63 11.74 -6.81 -10.04
C ASN A 63 10.63 -7.42 -10.91
N GLY A 64 10.03 -6.60 -11.79
CA GLY A 64 8.95 -7.06 -12.66
C GLY A 64 7.58 -7.18 -12.01
N GLN A 65 7.47 -6.89 -10.70
CA GLN A 65 6.20 -6.93 -9.98
C GLN A 65 5.58 -5.54 -9.94
N PRO A 66 4.24 -5.45 -9.93
CA PRO A 66 3.56 -4.18 -9.68
C PRO A 66 3.96 -3.63 -8.32
N ALA A 67 4.26 -2.34 -8.28
CA ALA A 67 4.64 -1.67 -7.05
C ALA A 67 4.09 -0.24 -7.05
N PHE A 68 3.94 0.32 -5.85
CA PHE A 68 3.42 1.66 -5.67
C PHE A 68 4.16 2.36 -4.54
N GLY A 69 4.58 3.60 -4.79
CA GLY A 69 4.88 4.50 -3.68
C GLY A 69 3.55 4.93 -3.07
N PHE A 70 3.42 4.91 -1.75
CA PHE A 70 2.22 5.45 -1.15
C PHE A 70 2.54 6.65 -0.28
N TYR A 71 1.67 7.64 -0.40
CA TYR A 71 1.85 8.97 0.15
C TYR A 71 0.65 9.33 1.01
N VAL A 72 0.89 10.09 2.08
CA VAL A 72 -0.13 10.52 3.03
C VAL A 72 -0.26 12.03 2.94
N TYR A 73 -1.50 12.52 2.88
CA TYR A 73 -1.79 13.94 2.82
C TYR A 73 -1.42 14.63 4.14
N ASP A 74 -0.71 15.76 4.02
CA ASP A 74 -0.35 16.59 5.17
C ASP A 74 -1.51 17.54 5.48
N ARG A 75 -1.94 17.57 6.75
CA ARG A 75 -3.03 18.46 7.17
C ARG A 75 -2.62 19.93 7.21
N HIS A 76 -1.33 20.18 7.32
CA HIS A 76 -0.79 21.51 7.58
C HIS A 76 -0.14 22.16 6.37
N ALA A 77 -0.02 21.44 5.27
CA ALA A 77 0.61 21.93 4.05
C ALA A 77 -0.01 21.26 2.81
N PRO A 78 0.02 21.93 1.64
CA PRO A 78 -0.55 21.33 0.43
C PRO A 78 0.41 20.32 -0.21
N VAL A 79 0.86 19.34 0.56
CA VAL A 79 1.78 18.30 0.09
C VAL A 79 1.34 16.93 0.61
N LEU A 80 1.76 15.88 -0.11
CA LEU A 80 1.67 14.51 0.36
C LEU A 80 3.09 14.02 0.66
N HIS A 81 3.27 13.42 1.82
CA HIS A 81 4.56 12.87 2.24
C HIS A 81 4.65 11.39 1.95
N ALA A 82 5.82 10.93 1.51
CA ALA A 82 6.11 9.54 1.29
C ALA A 82 5.96 8.76 2.60
N ASN A 83 5.19 7.66 2.55
CA ASN A 83 4.98 6.79 3.70
C ASN A 83 5.64 5.43 3.49
N GLY A 84 5.77 4.97 2.27
CA GLY A 84 6.45 3.73 1.97
C GLY A 84 6.25 3.28 0.54
N LEU A 85 6.79 2.09 0.26
CA LEU A 85 6.62 1.40 -1.00
C LEU A 85 5.88 0.09 -0.73
N ILE A 86 4.88 -0.22 -1.53
CA ILE A 86 4.24 -1.54 -1.50
C ILE A 86 4.54 -2.28 -2.79
N VAL A 87 4.88 -3.55 -2.67
CA VAL A 87 5.15 -4.45 -3.79
C VAL A 87 4.14 -5.58 -3.73
N LEU A 88 3.52 -5.88 -4.87
CA LEU A 88 2.47 -6.89 -4.95
C LEU A 88 3.01 -8.17 -5.57
N THR A 89 2.67 -9.30 -4.96
CA THR A 89 2.80 -10.61 -5.59
C THR A 89 1.40 -11.04 -6.02
N LEU A 90 1.25 -11.37 -7.29
CA LEU A 90 -0.04 -11.71 -7.86
C LEU A 90 -0.19 -13.23 -8.00
N ALA A 91 -1.41 -13.71 -7.79
CA ALA A 91 -1.84 -15.07 -8.09
C ALA A 91 -3.05 -14.95 -9.02
N GLY A 92 -2.78 -15.03 -10.33
CA GLY A 92 -3.79 -14.69 -11.34
C GLY A 92 -4.15 -13.22 -11.28
N ASP A 93 -5.42 -12.92 -11.12
CA ASP A 93 -5.93 -11.55 -10.99
C ASP A 93 -6.09 -11.10 -9.54
N GLN A 94 -5.67 -11.93 -8.57
CA GLN A 94 -5.74 -11.61 -7.16
C GLN A 94 -4.34 -11.35 -6.59
N ILE A 95 -4.31 -10.69 -5.44
CA ILE A 95 -3.06 -10.36 -4.73
C ILE A 95 -2.82 -11.43 -3.67
N SER A 96 -1.69 -12.13 -3.77
CA SER A 96 -1.32 -13.15 -2.78
C SER A 96 -0.43 -12.60 -1.67
N THR A 97 0.32 -11.52 -1.93
CA THR A 97 1.17 -10.89 -0.93
C THR A 97 1.27 -9.39 -1.20
N ILE A 98 1.17 -8.62 -0.13
CA ILE A 98 1.53 -7.19 -0.13
C ILE A 98 2.76 -7.06 0.77
N THR A 99 3.87 -6.59 0.21
CA THR A 99 5.10 -6.34 0.97
C THR A 99 5.30 -4.84 1.07
N ARG A 100 5.38 -4.33 2.30
CA ARG A 100 5.61 -2.92 2.56
C ARG A 100 7.06 -2.68 2.94
N PHE A 101 7.68 -1.71 2.29
CA PHE A 101 9.02 -1.23 2.61
C PHE A 101 8.95 0.21 3.10
N ASP A 102 9.95 0.60 3.88
CA ASP A 102 10.09 1.95 4.37
C ASP A 102 10.25 2.97 3.23
N ALA A 103 9.83 4.22 3.49
CA ALA A 103 9.90 5.29 2.50
C ALA A 103 11.33 5.60 2.02
N SER A 104 12.34 5.23 2.79
CA SER A 104 13.76 5.44 2.42
C SER A 104 14.15 4.73 1.12
N VAL A 105 13.40 3.72 0.68
CA VAL A 105 13.70 3.00 -0.57
C VAL A 105 13.17 3.72 -1.82
N LEU A 106 12.27 4.68 -1.68
CA LEU A 106 11.59 5.31 -2.82
C LEU A 106 12.53 5.93 -3.86
N PRO A 107 13.64 6.61 -3.48
CA PRO A 107 14.53 7.17 -4.49
C PRO A 107 15.12 6.15 -5.45
N ARG A 108 15.29 4.91 -5.00
CA ARG A 108 15.79 3.82 -5.85
C ARG A 108 14.82 3.45 -6.98
N PHE A 109 13.54 3.82 -6.81
CA PHE A 109 12.49 3.57 -7.78
C PHE A 109 12.07 4.82 -8.53
N GLY A 110 12.87 5.89 -8.43
CA GLY A 110 12.58 7.14 -9.10
C GLY A 110 11.38 7.90 -8.52
N LEU A 111 11.01 7.62 -7.30
CA LEU A 111 9.86 8.23 -6.65
C LEU A 111 10.30 9.33 -5.67
N PRO A 112 9.62 10.49 -5.67
CA PRO A 112 9.98 11.59 -4.79
C PRO A 112 9.55 11.33 -3.34
N ARG A 113 10.11 12.13 -2.41
CA ARG A 113 9.74 12.08 -0.99
C ARG A 113 8.41 12.77 -0.70
N SER A 114 7.98 13.63 -1.59
CA SER A 114 6.73 14.37 -1.44
C SER A 114 6.11 14.63 -2.79
N LEU A 115 4.79 14.83 -2.80
CA LEU A 115 4.03 15.18 -3.99
C LEU A 115 3.25 16.46 -3.70
N PRO A 116 2.99 17.30 -4.73
CA PRO A 116 2.08 18.43 -4.56
C PRO A 116 0.68 17.90 -4.23
N GLY A 117 0.09 18.53 -3.24
CA GLY A 117 -1.24 18.16 -2.76
C GLY A 117 -2.37 18.73 -3.54
#